data_fa925377470d097ccbc96a15e23ffafd
#
_entry.id   fa925377470d097ccbc96a15e23ffafd
#
_cell.length_a   1.000
_cell.length_b   1.000
_cell.length_c   1.000
_cell.angle_alpha   90.00
_cell.angle_beta   90.00
_cell.angle_gamma   90.00
#
_symmetry.space_group_name_H-M   'P 1'
#
loop_
_entity.id
_entity.type
_entity.pdbx_description
1 polymer ?
#
loop_
_entity_poly.entity_id
_entity_poly.type
_entity_poly.pdbx_seq_one_letter_code
_entity_poly.pdbx_strand_id
1 'polypeptide(L)'
;MTDWRDVVLASHNQHKLEELRSLLADLPWRLHGAGELAIPEPDEPACTFVENALIKARHAARLSGRWALADDSGIVVDALAGAPGVHSARFAGPKADAKANIDKLLKATETLEGAARSCRFVCVIVLMRSADDPSPIIAEGVWTGRLSRIPRGKGGFGYDPVFLDASSGLSAAELSPEQKHTLSHRGKALAQLRARLAG
;
A
#
# COMPACT_ATOMS: atom_id res chain seq x y z
N MET A 1 -0.05 17.46 28.55
CA MET A 1 -1.30 17.09 27.83
C MET A 1 -0.88 16.59 26.45
N THR A 2 -1.22 15.36 26.09
CA THR A 2 -0.91 14.83 24.76
C THR A 2 -1.80 15.54 23.74
N ASP A 3 -1.20 16.35 22.89
CA ASP A 3 -1.94 17.12 21.88
C ASP A 3 -2.32 16.17 20.74
N TRP A 4 -3.57 15.70 20.76
CA TRP A 4 -4.10 14.77 19.76
C TRP A 4 -4.25 15.47 18.41
N ARG A 5 -3.72 14.83 17.37
CA ARG A 5 -3.79 15.32 16.00
C ARG A 5 -4.86 14.58 15.19
N ASP A 6 -5.76 15.32 14.56
CA ASP A 6 -6.70 14.75 13.60
C ASP A 6 -5.98 14.50 12.25
N VAL A 7 -6.00 13.25 11.79
CA VAL A 7 -5.35 12.83 10.55
C VAL A 7 -6.33 12.04 9.70
N VAL A 8 -6.50 12.45 8.46
CA VAL A 8 -7.32 11.73 7.47
C VAL A 8 -6.50 10.66 6.77
N LEU A 9 -6.96 9.43 6.82
CA LEU A 9 -6.45 8.34 6.00
C LEU A 9 -7.14 8.42 4.62
N ALA A 10 -6.39 8.86 3.61
CA ALA A 10 -6.89 9.11 2.25
C ALA A 10 -7.02 7.79 1.46
N SER A 11 -7.89 6.91 1.92
CA SER A 11 -8.18 5.62 1.31
C SER A 11 -9.64 5.23 1.54
N HIS A 12 -10.24 4.52 0.58
CA HIS A 12 -11.55 3.87 0.69
C HIS A 12 -11.42 2.35 0.81
N ASN A 13 -10.20 1.82 0.70
CA ASN A 13 -9.93 0.39 0.85
C ASN A 13 -9.92 0.02 2.33
N GLN A 14 -10.96 -0.72 2.77
CA GLN A 14 -11.16 -1.09 4.17
C GLN A 14 -9.98 -1.88 4.75
N HIS A 15 -9.41 -2.82 3.99
CA HIS A 15 -8.27 -3.61 4.45
C HIS A 15 -7.04 -2.74 4.70
N LYS A 16 -6.79 -1.75 3.84
CA LYS A 16 -5.71 -0.77 4.05
C LYS A 16 -5.96 0.10 5.27
N LEU A 17 -7.21 0.56 5.46
CA LEU A 17 -7.59 1.39 6.61
C LEU A 17 -7.39 0.64 7.92
N GLU A 18 -7.83 -0.62 8.00
CA GLU A 18 -7.65 -1.48 9.18
C GLU A 18 -6.17 -1.69 9.50
N GLU A 19 -5.38 -2.03 8.49
CA GLU A 19 -3.94 -2.23 8.64
C GLU A 19 -3.23 -0.93 9.08
N LEU A 20 -3.53 0.23 8.48
CA LEU A 20 -2.97 1.51 8.86
C LEU A 20 -3.38 1.93 10.28
N ARG A 21 -4.65 1.73 10.66
CA ARG A 21 -5.13 2.02 12.02
C ARG A 21 -4.40 1.18 13.06
N SER A 22 -4.23 -0.12 12.81
CA SER A 22 -3.47 -1.00 13.69
C SER A 22 -2.02 -0.55 13.84
N LEU A 23 -1.37 -0.23 12.72
CA LEU A 23 0.04 0.14 12.68
C LEU A 23 0.34 1.55 13.24
N LEU A 24 -0.66 2.44 13.33
CA LEU A 24 -0.51 3.82 13.81
C LEU A 24 -1.16 4.06 15.18
N ALA A 25 -1.67 3.00 15.82
CA ALA A 25 -2.48 3.09 17.04
C ALA A 25 -1.76 3.72 18.26
N ASP A 26 -0.44 3.67 18.30
CA ASP A 26 0.40 4.24 19.36
C ASP A 26 0.77 5.72 19.15
N LEU A 27 0.49 6.27 17.97
CA LEU A 27 0.69 7.70 17.72
C LEU A 27 -0.45 8.51 18.35
N PRO A 28 -0.19 9.76 18.78
CA PRO A 28 -1.21 10.63 19.34
C PRO A 28 -2.12 11.20 18.24
N TRP A 29 -2.68 10.31 17.40
CA TRP A 29 -3.51 10.66 16.26
C TRP A 29 -4.93 10.14 16.41
N ARG A 30 -5.90 10.99 16.03
CA ARG A 30 -7.28 10.58 15.76
C ARG A 30 -7.41 10.33 14.28
N LEU A 31 -7.54 9.04 13.90
CA LEU A 31 -7.54 8.61 12.50
C LEU A 31 -8.97 8.56 11.95
N HIS A 32 -9.21 9.34 10.92
CA HIS A 32 -10.49 9.40 10.20
C HIS A 32 -10.31 8.80 8.80
N GLY A 33 -11.13 7.86 8.40
CA GLY A 33 -11.16 7.38 7.02
C GLY A 33 -11.76 8.45 6.08
N ALA A 34 -11.27 8.56 4.85
CA ALA A 34 -11.81 9.51 3.87
C ALA A 34 -13.32 9.31 3.64
N GLY A 35 -13.79 8.05 3.61
CA GLY A 35 -15.21 7.73 3.47
C GLY A 35 -16.06 8.19 4.67
N GLU A 36 -15.51 8.18 5.89
CA GLU A 36 -16.20 8.67 7.11
C GLU A 36 -16.45 10.18 7.06
N LEU A 37 -15.63 10.90 6.30
CA LEU A 37 -15.75 12.34 6.09
C LEU A 37 -16.39 12.71 4.74
N ALA A 38 -16.96 11.73 4.04
CA ALA A 38 -17.55 11.90 2.71
C ALA A 38 -16.60 12.54 1.68
N ILE A 39 -15.30 12.33 1.82
CA ILE A 39 -14.29 12.80 0.87
C ILE A 39 -14.24 11.82 -0.30
N PRO A 40 -14.52 12.25 -1.55
CA PRO A 40 -14.48 11.37 -2.72
C PRO A 40 -13.04 10.96 -3.06
N GLU A 41 -12.90 9.85 -3.77
CA GLU A 41 -11.60 9.45 -4.33
C GLU A 41 -11.20 10.41 -5.46
N PRO A 42 -9.96 10.90 -5.47
CA PRO A 42 -9.46 11.63 -6.62
C PRO A 42 -9.08 10.67 -7.75
N ASP A 43 -9.03 11.19 -8.98
CA ASP A 43 -8.40 10.47 -10.08
C ASP A 43 -6.92 10.24 -9.80
N GLU A 44 -6.41 9.08 -10.19
CA GLU A 44 -5.00 8.66 -10.04
C GLU A 44 -4.37 8.45 -11.43
N PRO A 45 -4.11 9.52 -12.18
CA PRO A 45 -3.58 9.42 -13.54
C PRO A 45 -2.07 9.23 -13.63
N ALA A 46 -1.37 9.35 -12.50
CA ALA A 46 0.09 9.35 -12.50
C ALA A 46 0.69 7.95 -12.72
N CYS A 47 1.94 7.95 -13.22
CA CYS A 47 2.68 6.73 -13.55
C CYS A 47 3.48 6.16 -12.38
N THR A 48 3.58 6.89 -11.26
CA THR A 48 4.36 6.48 -10.10
C THR A 48 3.53 6.44 -8.83
N PHE A 49 3.91 5.57 -7.89
CA PHE A 49 3.26 5.48 -6.58
C PHE A 49 3.35 6.79 -5.79
N VAL A 50 4.49 7.49 -5.88
CA VAL A 50 4.68 8.74 -5.13
C VAL A 50 3.77 9.85 -5.62
N GLU A 51 3.59 10.00 -6.93
CA GLU A 51 2.69 11.01 -7.50
C GLU A 51 1.23 10.73 -7.10
N ASN A 52 0.77 9.48 -7.21
CA ASN A 52 -0.59 9.13 -6.81
C ASN A 52 -0.81 9.30 -5.31
N ALA A 53 0.16 8.94 -4.45
CA ALA A 53 0.09 9.19 -3.02
C ALA A 53 0.02 10.68 -2.68
N LEU A 54 0.81 11.52 -3.39
CA LEU A 54 0.76 12.99 -3.26
C LEU A 54 -0.60 13.55 -3.66
N ILE A 55 -1.17 13.10 -4.78
CA ILE A 55 -2.51 13.50 -5.25
C ILE A 55 -3.56 13.19 -4.18
N LYS A 56 -3.58 11.95 -3.67
CA LYS A 56 -4.52 11.50 -2.63
C LYS A 56 -4.38 12.31 -1.33
N ALA A 57 -3.15 12.46 -0.84
CA ALA A 57 -2.91 13.20 0.41
C ALA A 57 -3.33 14.67 0.29
N ARG A 58 -2.96 15.34 -0.81
CA ARG A 58 -3.32 16.73 -1.06
C ARG A 58 -4.82 16.93 -1.20
N HIS A 59 -5.49 16.02 -1.89
CA HIS A 59 -6.94 16.05 -2.06
C HIS A 59 -7.64 15.94 -0.70
N ALA A 60 -7.27 14.96 0.11
CA ALA A 60 -7.85 14.76 1.43
C ALA A 60 -7.58 15.93 2.39
N ALA A 61 -6.33 16.47 2.39
CA ALA A 61 -5.99 17.63 3.20
C ALA A 61 -6.79 18.87 2.79
N ARG A 62 -6.99 19.09 1.49
CA ARG A 62 -7.77 20.25 0.97
C ARG A 62 -9.23 20.19 1.39
N LEU A 63 -9.86 19.03 1.29
CA LEU A 63 -11.28 18.89 1.59
C LEU A 63 -11.58 18.84 3.09
N SER A 64 -10.64 18.31 3.88
CA SER A 64 -10.84 18.17 5.32
C SER A 64 -10.32 19.34 6.16
N GLY A 65 -9.37 20.12 5.64
CA GLY A 65 -8.60 21.11 6.43
C GLY A 65 -7.70 20.47 7.50
N ARG A 66 -7.46 19.16 7.44
CA ARG A 66 -6.70 18.38 8.42
C ARG A 66 -5.39 17.85 7.82
N TRP A 67 -4.55 17.28 8.67
CA TRP A 67 -3.46 16.45 8.21
C TRP A 67 -4.02 15.28 7.42
N ALA A 68 -3.32 14.87 6.37
CA ALA A 68 -3.74 13.74 5.55
C ALA A 68 -2.57 12.79 5.30
N LEU A 69 -2.84 11.51 5.49
CA LEU A 69 -1.93 10.41 5.19
C LEU A 69 -2.53 9.59 4.05
N ALA A 70 -1.79 9.45 2.97
CA ALA A 70 -2.14 8.57 1.86
C ALA A 70 -1.09 7.50 1.67
N ASP A 71 -1.50 6.29 1.26
CA ASP A 71 -0.62 5.30 0.67
C ASP A 71 -0.99 5.05 -0.79
N ASP A 72 0.05 4.87 -1.60
CA ASP A 72 -0.10 4.18 -2.88
C ASP A 72 0.83 2.97 -2.91
N SER A 73 0.31 1.83 -3.35
CA SER A 73 1.02 0.55 -3.20
C SER A 73 0.59 -0.46 -4.25
N GLY A 74 1.50 -1.32 -4.62
CA GLY A 74 1.22 -2.37 -5.59
C GLY A 74 2.34 -3.38 -5.71
N ILE A 75 2.08 -4.41 -6.51
CA ILE A 75 3.07 -5.41 -6.88
C ILE A 75 3.76 -5.04 -8.21
N VAL A 76 5.07 -5.14 -8.23
CA VAL A 76 5.93 -4.84 -9.39
C VAL A 76 6.62 -6.11 -9.80
N VAL A 77 6.49 -6.51 -11.06
CA VAL A 77 7.14 -7.70 -11.64
C VAL A 77 8.08 -7.24 -12.74
N ASP A 78 9.39 -7.41 -12.54
CA ASP A 78 10.40 -6.88 -13.46
C ASP A 78 10.29 -7.48 -14.86
N ALA A 79 9.98 -8.78 -14.95
CA ALA A 79 9.78 -9.47 -16.23
C ALA A 79 8.53 -8.97 -17.01
N LEU A 80 7.64 -8.21 -16.36
CA LEU A 80 6.50 -7.55 -16.98
C LEU A 80 6.72 -6.04 -17.12
N ALA A 81 7.96 -5.58 -17.19
CA ALA A 81 8.34 -4.17 -17.24
C ALA A 81 7.71 -3.33 -16.10
N GLY A 82 7.59 -3.93 -14.93
CA GLY A 82 7.01 -3.29 -13.73
C GLY A 82 5.50 -3.47 -13.56
N ALA A 83 4.79 -4.02 -14.54
CA ALA A 83 3.36 -4.28 -14.37
C ALA A 83 3.13 -5.36 -13.28
N PRO A 84 1.98 -5.32 -12.56
CA PRO A 84 0.88 -4.36 -12.58
C PRO A 84 1.23 -2.94 -12.10
N GLY A 85 2.21 -2.75 -11.19
CA GLY A 85 2.64 -1.45 -10.70
C GLY A 85 1.48 -0.64 -10.08
N VAL A 86 1.33 0.61 -10.45
CA VAL A 86 0.25 1.51 -9.99
C VAL A 86 -1.16 1.03 -10.38
N HIS A 87 -1.26 0.09 -11.30
CA HIS A 87 -2.54 -0.50 -11.70
C HIS A 87 -2.89 -1.79 -10.94
N SER A 88 -2.18 -2.12 -9.86
CA SER A 88 -2.35 -3.36 -9.10
C SER A 88 -3.80 -3.64 -8.69
N ALA A 89 -4.50 -2.64 -8.20
CA ALA A 89 -5.89 -2.79 -7.75
C ALA A 89 -6.89 -3.05 -8.91
N ARG A 90 -6.55 -2.66 -10.14
CA ARG A 90 -7.40 -2.72 -11.34
C ARG A 90 -6.74 -3.44 -12.52
N PHE A 91 -5.79 -4.33 -12.26
CA PHE A 91 -4.99 -4.98 -13.29
C PHE A 91 -5.83 -5.79 -14.27
N ALA A 92 -6.86 -6.49 -13.81
CA ALA A 92 -7.79 -7.22 -14.66
C ALA A 92 -8.97 -6.37 -15.17
N GLY A 93 -9.00 -5.09 -14.80
CA GLY A 93 -10.03 -4.13 -15.24
C GLY A 93 -10.57 -3.29 -14.07
N PRO A 94 -11.34 -2.23 -14.35
CA PRO A 94 -11.77 -1.25 -13.34
C PRO A 94 -12.62 -1.82 -12.19
N LYS A 95 -13.33 -2.91 -12.46
CA LYS A 95 -14.24 -3.58 -11.50
C LYS A 95 -13.71 -4.97 -11.09
N ALA A 96 -12.45 -5.28 -11.38
CA ALA A 96 -11.87 -6.57 -11.06
C ALA A 96 -11.71 -6.74 -9.55
N ASP A 97 -12.04 -7.91 -9.05
CA ASP A 97 -11.74 -8.34 -7.70
C ASP A 97 -10.29 -8.85 -7.57
N ALA A 98 -9.89 -9.16 -6.36
CA ALA A 98 -8.54 -9.68 -6.07
C ALA A 98 -8.27 -10.99 -6.83
N LYS A 99 -9.27 -11.87 -6.94
CA LYS A 99 -9.13 -13.15 -7.65
C LYS A 99 -8.84 -12.93 -9.13
N ALA A 100 -9.61 -12.08 -9.81
CA ALA A 100 -9.41 -11.78 -11.23
C ALA A 100 -8.03 -11.16 -11.48
N ASN A 101 -7.56 -10.27 -10.59
CA ASN A 101 -6.24 -9.67 -10.66
C ASN A 101 -5.12 -10.73 -10.50
N ILE A 102 -5.27 -11.66 -9.55
CA ILE A 102 -4.35 -12.79 -9.36
C ILE A 102 -4.33 -13.68 -10.60
N ASP A 103 -5.50 -14.10 -11.09
CA ASP A 103 -5.62 -15.01 -12.23
C ASP A 103 -4.94 -14.40 -13.47
N LYS A 104 -5.14 -13.10 -13.72
CA LYS A 104 -4.47 -12.39 -14.82
C LYS A 104 -2.96 -12.34 -14.62
N LEU A 105 -2.47 -12.08 -13.40
CA LEU A 105 -1.04 -12.04 -13.12
C LEU A 105 -0.39 -13.43 -13.32
N LEU A 106 -1.02 -14.48 -12.79
CA LEU A 106 -0.53 -15.85 -12.95
C LEU A 106 -0.48 -16.25 -14.43
N LYS A 107 -1.50 -15.91 -15.21
CA LYS A 107 -1.52 -16.15 -16.66
C LYS A 107 -0.42 -15.38 -17.38
N ALA A 108 -0.22 -14.10 -17.07
CA ALA A 108 0.83 -13.29 -17.68
C ALA A 108 2.25 -13.76 -17.34
N THR A 109 2.41 -14.56 -16.28
CA THR A 109 3.69 -15.06 -15.79
C THR A 109 3.83 -16.58 -15.88
N GLU A 110 2.92 -17.26 -16.59
CA GLU A 110 2.89 -18.74 -16.64
C GLU A 110 4.16 -19.38 -17.20
N THR A 111 4.76 -18.73 -18.20
CA THR A 111 5.99 -19.21 -18.86
C THR A 111 7.28 -18.77 -18.15
N LEU A 112 7.19 -17.90 -17.15
CA LEU A 112 8.36 -17.41 -16.43
C LEU A 112 8.92 -18.48 -15.47
N GLU A 113 10.24 -18.62 -15.45
CA GLU A 113 10.97 -19.57 -14.63
C GLU A 113 12.04 -18.90 -13.77
N GLY A 114 12.43 -19.57 -12.69
CA GLY A 114 13.59 -19.19 -11.89
C GLY A 114 13.54 -17.72 -11.44
N ALA A 115 14.62 -16.99 -11.72
CA ALA A 115 14.78 -15.59 -11.33
C ALA A 115 13.78 -14.64 -12.03
N ALA A 116 13.26 -14.99 -13.20
CA ALA A 116 12.26 -14.19 -13.91
C ALA A 116 10.93 -14.06 -13.15
N ARG A 117 10.69 -14.90 -12.14
CA ARG A 117 9.53 -14.78 -11.24
C ARG A 117 9.76 -13.83 -10.07
N SER A 118 10.87 -13.12 -10.04
CA SER A 118 11.13 -12.11 -9.01
C SER A 118 10.10 -10.98 -9.08
N CYS A 119 9.65 -10.55 -7.93
CA CYS A 119 8.70 -9.44 -7.79
C CYS A 119 8.97 -8.70 -6.50
N ARG A 120 8.34 -7.55 -6.36
CA ARG A 120 8.35 -6.79 -5.11
C ARG A 120 7.01 -6.10 -4.89
N PHE A 121 6.60 -6.03 -3.66
CA PHE A 121 5.61 -5.04 -3.25
C PHE A 121 6.31 -3.71 -2.96
N VAL A 122 5.67 -2.63 -3.37
CA VAL A 122 6.09 -1.25 -3.08
C VAL A 122 4.94 -0.54 -2.37
N CYS A 123 5.27 0.24 -1.35
CA CYS A 123 4.34 1.14 -0.69
C CYS A 123 5.02 2.50 -0.54
N VAL A 124 4.37 3.54 -1.03
CA VAL A 124 4.76 4.93 -0.76
C VAL A 124 3.69 5.55 0.11
N ILE A 125 4.12 6.09 1.25
CA ILE A 125 3.27 6.84 2.18
C ILE A 125 3.64 8.31 2.09
N VAL A 126 2.63 9.17 1.98
CA VAL A 126 2.76 10.62 2.02
C VAL A 126 1.94 11.15 3.19
N LEU A 127 2.57 11.91 4.08
CA LEU A 127 1.90 12.68 5.12
C LEU A 127 2.03 14.17 4.79
N MET A 128 0.88 14.83 4.63
CA MET A 128 0.74 16.28 4.45
C MET A 128 0.13 16.93 5.68
N ARG A 129 0.67 18.06 6.11
CA ARG A 129 0.14 18.85 7.23
C ARG A 129 -0.98 19.81 6.81
N SER A 130 -0.99 20.15 5.51
CA SER A 130 -2.02 20.95 4.83
C SER A 130 -2.03 20.65 3.35
N ALA A 131 -3.01 21.15 2.61
CA ALA A 131 -3.06 21.01 1.15
C ALA A 131 -1.87 21.68 0.45
N ASP A 132 -1.35 22.74 1.03
CA ASP A 132 -0.25 23.55 0.50
C ASP A 132 1.07 23.30 1.24
N ASP A 133 1.18 22.13 1.92
CA ASP A 133 2.42 21.73 2.60
C ASP A 133 3.58 21.69 1.58
N PRO A 134 4.59 22.59 1.71
CA PRO A 134 5.71 22.63 0.77
C PRO A 134 6.72 21.50 1.01
N SER A 135 6.62 20.80 2.14
CA SER A 135 7.60 19.78 2.54
C SER A 135 6.89 18.58 3.19
N PRO A 136 6.05 17.84 2.43
CA PRO A 136 5.39 16.65 2.94
C PRO A 136 6.40 15.58 3.33
N ILE A 137 6.06 14.76 4.32
CA ILE A 137 6.87 13.59 4.66
C ILE A 137 6.52 12.47 3.67
N ILE A 138 7.53 11.99 2.95
CA ILE A 138 7.40 10.86 2.01
C ILE A 138 8.21 9.71 2.57
N ALA A 139 7.59 8.55 2.75
CA ALA A 139 8.23 7.33 3.24
C ALA A 139 7.94 6.18 2.29
N GLU A 140 8.94 5.35 2.02
CA GLU A 140 8.83 4.23 1.10
C GLU A 140 9.23 2.91 1.78
N GLY A 141 8.55 1.85 1.42
CA GLY A 141 8.91 0.50 1.83
C GLY A 141 8.81 -0.47 0.66
N VAL A 142 9.81 -1.31 0.56
CA VAL A 142 9.90 -2.35 -0.47
C VAL A 142 10.01 -3.73 0.20
N TRP A 143 9.20 -4.65 -0.28
CA TRP A 143 9.24 -6.05 0.15
C TRP A 143 9.53 -6.94 -1.06
N THR A 144 10.74 -7.48 -1.13
CA THR A 144 11.19 -8.33 -2.22
C THR A 144 10.72 -9.77 -2.02
N GLY A 145 10.34 -10.42 -3.12
CA GLY A 145 9.84 -11.77 -3.10
C GLY A 145 9.82 -12.39 -4.49
N ARG A 146 9.04 -13.46 -4.62
CA ARG A 146 8.86 -14.20 -5.86
C ARG A 146 7.38 -14.55 -6.06
N LEU A 147 6.96 -14.67 -7.32
CA LEU A 147 5.62 -15.13 -7.63
C LEU A 147 5.52 -16.65 -7.47
N SER A 148 4.51 -17.07 -6.69
CA SER A 148 4.04 -18.46 -6.68
C SER A 148 3.35 -18.80 -7.99
N ARG A 149 3.33 -20.09 -8.36
CA ARG A 149 2.54 -20.57 -9.50
C ARG A 149 1.06 -20.77 -9.18
N ILE A 150 0.75 -20.94 -7.90
CA ILE A 150 -0.61 -21.16 -7.39
C ILE A 150 -0.79 -20.32 -6.14
N PRO A 151 -2.01 -19.88 -5.84
CA PRO A 151 -2.33 -19.20 -4.57
C PRO A 151 -2.08 -20.11 -3.36
N ARG A 152 -1.50 -19.55 -2.29
CA ARG A 152 -1.19 -20.21 -1.03
C ARG A 152 -1.65 -19.34 0.15
N GLY A 153 -2.15 -19.97 1.20
CA GLY A 153 -2.66 -19.27 2.38
C GLY A 153 -4.06 -18.70 2.20
N LYS A 154 -4.63 -18.16 3.30
CA LYS A 154 -5.99 -17.61 3.32
C LYS A 154 -6.05 -16.22 3.95
N GLY A 155 -4.93 -15.73 4.49
CA GLY A 155 -4.84 -14.41 5.13
C GLY A 155 -4.57 -13.29 4.14
N GLY A 156 -4.59 -12.05 4.66
CA GLY A 156 -4.26 -10.87 3.88
C GLY A 156 -5.27 -10.50 2.81
N PHE A 157 -4.81 -9.78 1.78
CA PHE A 157 -5.65 -9.30 0.68
C PHE A 157 -4.83 -9.10 -0.61
N GLY A 158 -5.51 -8.81 -1.71
CA GLY A 158 -4.86 -8.54 -3.00
C GLY A 158 -4.01 -9.71 -3.48
N TYR A 159 -2.74 -9.46 -3.75
CA TYR A 159 -1.80 -10.45 -4.28
C TYR A 159 -1.07 -11.28 -3.21
N ASP A 160 -1.40 -11.14 -1.94
CA ASP A 160 -0.76 -11.87 -0.84
C ASP A 160 -0.68 -13.38 -1.06
N PRO A 161 -1.72 -14.06 -1.60
CA PRO A 161 -1.66 -15.50 -1.83
C PRO A 161 -0.62 -15.95 -2.87
N VAL A 162 -0.17 -15.06 -3.73
CA VAL A 162 0.78 -15.39 -4.82
C VAL A 162 2.14 -14.74 -4.67
N PHE A 163 2.34 -13.95 -3.63
CA PHE A 163 3.62 -13.34 -3.29
C PHE A 163 4.33 -14.17 -2.22
N LEU A 164 5.47 -14.77 -2.56
CA LEU A 164 6.32 -15.51 -1.62
C LEU A 164 7.42 -14.59 -1.09
N ASP A 165 7.50 -14.47 0.23
CA ASP A 165 8.61 -13.76 0.89
C ASP A 165 9.94 -14.44 0.58
N ALA A 166 10.95 -13.64 0.22
CA ALA A 166 12.25 -14.16 -0.21
C ALA A 166 13.03 -14.87 0.91
N SER A 167 12.79 -14.52 2.17
CA SER A 167 13.52 -15.05 3.32
C SER A 167 12.90 -16.34 3.87
N SER A 168 11.58 -16.38 3.99
CA SER A 168 10.85 -17.50 4.59
C SER A 168 10.33 -18.52 3.57
N GLY A 169 10.12 -18.10 2.31
CA GLY A 169 9.46 -18.89 1.28
C GLY A 169 7.96 -19.08 1.51
N LEU A 170 7.39 -18.49 2.57
CA LEU A 170 5.95 -18.47 2.82
C LEU A 170 5.28 -17.42 1.94
N SER A 171 4.02 -17.63 1.58
CA SER A 171 3.25 -16.57 0.96
C SER A 171 2.89 -15.50 1.99
N ALA A 172 2.68 -14.26 1.53
CA ALA A 172 2.24 -13.19 2.41
C ALA A 172 0.90 -13.52 3.11
N ALA A 173 0.08 -14.39 2.50
CA ALA A 173 -1.18 -14.87 3.07
C ALA A 173 -1.02 -16.03 4.09
N GLU A 174 0.18 -16.60 4.23
CA GLU A 174 0.53 -17.62 5.23
C GLU A 174 1.21 -17.03 6.48
N LEU A 175 1.65 -15.77 6.41
CA LEU A 175 2.28 -15.08 7.55
C LEU A 175 1.25 -14.66 8.60
N SER A 176 1.69 -14.63 9.86
CA SER A 176 0.90 -13.99 10.93
C SER A 176 0.82 -12.47 10.71
N PRO A 177 -0.20 -11.78 11.27
CA PRO A 177 -0.27 -10.32 11.21
C PRO A 177 1.02 -9.64 11.69
N GLU A 178 1.61 -10.10 12.78
CA GLU A 178 2.83 -9.54 13.39
C GLU A 178 4.04 -9.72 12.45
N GLN A 179 4.19 -10.91 11.86
CA GLN A 179 5.25 -11.18 10.87
C GLN A 179 5.09 -10.28 9.64
N LYS A 180 3.84 -10.17 9.14
CA LYS A 180 3.54 -9.32 7.98
C LYS A 180 3.78 -7.85 8.30
N HIS A 181 3.43 -7.36 9.49
CA HIS A 181 3.70 -5.99 9.92
C HIS A 181 5.19 -5.64 9.86
N THR A 182 6.05 -6.57 10.26
CA THR A 182 7.51 -6.35 10.27
C THR A 182 8.12 -6.43 8.87
N LEU A 183 7.69 -7.41 8.06
CA LEU A 183 8.33 -7.75 6.78
C LEU A 183 7.78 -6.94 5.62
N SER A 184 6.51 -6.52 5.68
CA SER A 184 5.80 -5.97 4.52
C SER A 184 6.32 -4.59 4.09
N HIS A 185 6.06 -4.28 2.83
CA HIS A 185 6.29 -2.97 2.24
C HIS A 185 5.63 -1.85 3.05
N ARG A 186 4.37 -2.03 3.50
CA ARG A 186 3.66 -1.04 4.31
C ARG A 186 4.24 -0.89 5.70
N GLY A 187 4.58 -2.00 6.37
CA GLY A 187 5.27 -1.95 7.66
C GLY A 187 6.60 -1.20 7.59
N LYS A 188 7.41 -1.46 6.56
CA LYS A 188 8.68 -0.75 6.33
C LYS A 188 8.48 0.74 6.03
N ALA A 189 7.49 1.09 5.18
CA ALA A 189 7.16 2.49 4.90
C ALA A 189 6.72 3.23 6.17
N LEU A 190 5.89 2.60 7.00
CA LEU A 190 5.46 3.19 8.29
C LEU A 190 6.61 3.32 9.30
N ALA A 191 7.53 2.36 9.35
CA ALA A 191 8.73 2.49 10.18
C ALA A 191 9.58 3.69 9.75
N GLN A 192 9.73 3.90 8.44
CA GLN A 192 10.42 5.07 7.90
C GLN A 192 9.66 6.39 8.20
N LEU A 193 8.34 6.40 8.08
CA LEU A 193 7.51 7.55 8.46
C LEU A 193 7.73 7.93 9.93
N ARG A 194 7.68 6.94 10.84
CA ARG A 194 7.92 7.14 12.27
C ARG A 194 9.28 7.75 12.56
N ALA A 195 10.33 7.23 11.92
CA ALA A 195 11.68 7.78 12.08
C ALA A 195 11.75 9.26 11.67
N ARG A 196 11.03 9.65 10.60
CA ARG A 196 10.96 11.05 10.15
C ARG A 196 10.06 11.95 11.00
N LEU A 197 9.14 11.39 11.77
CA LEU A 197 8.31 12.16 12.73
C LEU A 197 9.04 12.41 14.04
N ALA A 198 10.02 11.57 14.40
CA ALA A 198 10.78 11.67 15.64
C ALA A 198 12.01 12.60 15.55
N GLY A 199 12.49 12.90 14.34
CA GLY A 199 13.61 13.82 14.06
C GLY A 199 13.14 15.20 13.66
#